data_93b5c3aa0056b5c30d60043a80d64399
#
_entry.id   93b5c3aa0056b5c30d60043a80d64399
#
_cell.length_a   1.000
_cell.length_b   1.000
_cell.length_c   1.000
_cell.angle_alpha   90.00
_cell.angle_beta   90.00
_cell.angle_gamma   90.00
#
_symmetry.space_group_name_H-M   'P 1'
#
loop_
_entity.id
_entity.type
_entity.pdbx_description
1 polymer ?
#
loop_
_entity_poly.entity_id
_entity_poly.type
_entity_poly.pdbx_seq_one_letter_code
_entity_poly.pdbx_strand_id
1 'polypeptide(L)'
;SRLRMQVDSKPEELDALDREILQKQIEAEALRLEEDAASKKRLSSLEKDLIDLQERSTELTAKWQAERDELAGARDLKEQLEKARADLDIAKRSGNLVKAGELSYSIIPKLEKLLSNAEDKEADGKMVEETVLPDQIASVVERWTGIPTTKILESEREKLLRMEDALENRVIGQRKAVRALANAVRRARAGLNDENRPLGSFLFLGPTGVGKTELTKAVAEFLFEDETAMMRVDMSEFMEKHAVARLIGAPPGYVGYDEGGVLTEAVRRRPYQVVLFDEVEKAHPDVFNILLQVLDDGVLTDSHGRVVDFKQTLIILTSNLGAQALSQLPEGSNSSDAKRDVMDAVRAHFRPEFLN
;
A
#
# COMPACT_ATOMS: atom_id res chain seq x y z
N SER A 1 -6.45 19.14 4.03
CA SER A 1 -7.66 20.00 4.08
C SER A 1 -8.88 19.27 4.63
N ARG A 2 -9.05 17.96 4.38
CA ARG A 2 -10.22 17.19 4.86
C ARG A 2 -10.17 16.92 6.36
N LEU A 3 -9.00 16.64 6.93
CA LEU A 3 -8.80 16.51 8.38
C LEU A 3 -9.06 17.84 9.11
N ARG A 4 -8.74 18.99 8.48
CA ARG A 4 -9.07 20.31 9.02
C ARG A 4 -10.59 20.56 9.02
N MET A 5 -11.34 19.99 8.07
CA MET A 5 -12.80 20.00 8.06
C MET A 5 -13.42 19.07 9.13
N GLN A 6 -12.73 18.00 9.54
CA GLN A 6 -13.20 17.11 10.60
C GLN A 6 -13.15 17.76 11.99
N VAL A 7 -12.17 18.64 12.24
CA VAL A 7 -12.11 19.44 13.49
C VAL A 7 -13.25 20.47 13.56
N ASP A 8 -13.68 20.99 12.41
CA ASP A 8 -14.75 21.99 12.32
C ASP A 8 -16.15 21.36 12.07
N SER A 9 -16.24 20.06 11.77
CA SER A 9 -17.48 19.33 11.51
C SER A 9 -17.89 18.49 12.73
N LYS A 10 -19.19 18.18 12.82
CA LYS A 10 -19.70 17.28 13.85
C LYS A 10 -19.01 15.90 13.78
N PRO A 11 -18.69 15.26 14.94
CA PRO A 11 -18.19 13.89 15.00
C PRO A 11 -19.14 12.90 14.29
N GLU A 12 -18.57 11.85 13.72
CA GLU A 12 -19.33 10.84 12.95
C GLU A 12 -20.40 10.14 13.79
N GLU A 13 -20.11 9.92 15.10
CA GLU A 13 -21.08 9.35 16.05
C GLU A 13 -22.27 10.28 16.28
N LEU A 14 -22.04 11.58 16.40
CA LEU A 14 -23.09 12.56 16.60
C LEU A 14 -23.94 12.76 15.33
N ASP A 15 -23.31 12.75 14.16
CA ASP A 15 -24.00 12.84 12.87
C ASP A 15 -24.86 11.59 12.61
N ALA A 16 -24.37 10.40 12.96
CA ALA A 16 -25.14 9.15 12.87
C ALA A 16 -26.35 9.17 13.80
N LEU A 17 -26.17 9.65 15.03
CA LEU A 17 -27.23 9.78 16.02
C LEU A 17 -28.31 10.79 15.56
N ASP A 18 -27.91 11.93 15.02
CA ASP A 18 -28.83 12.93 14.49
C ASP A 18 -29.64 12.39 13.29
N ARG A 19 -29.03 11.56 12.44
CA ARG A 19 -29.74 10.89 11.34
C ARG A 19 -30.74 9.86 11.85
N GLU A 20 -30.39 9.10 12.88
CA GLU A 20 -31.31 8.13 13.51
C GLU A 20 -32.50 8.83 14.16
N ILE A 21 -32.26 9.94 14.87
CA ILE A 21 -33.31 10.78 15.44
C ILE A 21 -34.25 11.29 14.34
N LEU A 22 -33.70 11.84 13.26
CA LEU A 22 -34.50 12.33 12.12
C LEU A 22 -35.36 11.22 11.49
N GLN A 23 -34.77 10.04 11.29
CA GLN A 23 -35.50 8.90 10.72
C GLN A 23 -36.65 8.46 11.62
N LYS A 24 -36.42 8.34 12.94
CA LYS A 24 -37.46 8.00 13.91
C LYS A 24 -38.54 9.10 14.04
N GLN A 25 -38.17 10.35 13.91
CA GLN A 25 -39.14 11.47 13.88
C GLN A 25 -40.07 11.38 12.67
N ILE A 26 -39.53 11.06 11.49
CA ILE A 26 -40.32 10.85 10.25
C ILE A 26 -41.28 9.67 10.44
N GLU A 27 -40.78 8.55 11.04
CA GLU A 27 -41.64 7.38 11.33
C GLU A 27 -42.74 7.71 12.35
N ALA A 28 -42.44 8.49 13.39
CA ALA A 28 -43.40 8.92 14.38
C ALA A 28 -44.50 9.79 13.78
N GLU A 29 -44.15 10.73 12.89
CA GLU A 29 -45.13 11.56 12.18
C GLU A 29 -46.04 10.74 11.25
N ALA A 30 -45.49 9.72 10.58
CA ALA A 30 -46.28 8.80 9.75
C ALA A 30 -47.29 7.99 10.60
N LEU A 31 -46.84 7.45 11.75
CA LEU A 31 -47.70 6.70 12.68
C LEU A 31 -48.78 7.55 13.37
N ARG A 32 -48.58 8.87 13.53
CA ARG A 32 -49.59 9.79 14.05
C ARG A 32 -50.82 9.93 13.15
N LEU A 33 -50.64 9.69 11.86
CA LEU A 33 -51.71 9.74 10.87
C LEU A 33 -52.56 8.46 10.83
N GLU A 34 -52.10 7.41 11.50
CA GLU A 34 -52.79 6.11 11.57
C GLU A 34 -53.63 5.99 12.84
N GLU A 35 -54.85 5.52 12.74
CA GLU A 35 -55.81 5.41 13.88
C GLU A 35 -55.86 4.04 14.56
N ASP A 36 -55.17 3.03 14.03
CA ASP A 36 -55.23 1.69 14.52
C ASP A 36 -54.49 1.49 15.88
N ALA A 37 -54.92 0.48 16.65
CA ALA A 37 -54.38 0.24 18.00
C ALA A 37 -52.93 -0.23 18.00
N ALA A 38 -52.47 -0.89 16.93
CA ALA A 38 -51.09 -1.35 16.76
C ALA A 38 -50.14 -0.17 16.54
N SER A 39 -50.50 0.76 15.65
CA SER A 39 -49.76 1.96 15.34
C SER A 39 -49.63 2.90 16.55
N LYS A 40 -50.68 3.06 17.35
CA LYS A 40 -50.64 3.81 18.61
C LYS A 40 -49.65 3.22 19.63
N LYS A 41 -49.61 1.88 19.75
CA LYS A 41 -48.67 1.21 20.66
C LYS A 41 -47.23 1.38 20.18
N ARG A 42 -47.00 1.27 18.86
CA ARG A 42 -45.67 1.49 18.23
C ARG A 42 -45.22 2.94 18.38
N LEU A 43 -46.11 3.90 18.19
CA LEU A 43 -45.86 5.34 18.40
C LEU A 43 -45.36 5.61 19.82
N SER A 44 -46.06 5.07 20.84
CA SER A 44 -45.67 5.28 22.24
C SER A 44 -44.31 4.68 22.60
N SER A 45 -43.89 3.60 21.95
CA SER A 45 -42.54 3.03 22.10
C SER A 45 -41.51 3.89 21.41
N LEU A 46 -41.83 4.37 20.20
CA LEU A 46 -40.93 5.19 19.39
C LEU A 46 -40.68 6.57 20.03
N GLU A 47 -41.70 7.16 20.67
CA GLU A 47 -41.56 8.40 21.42
C GLU A 47 -40.63 8.29 22.61
N LYS A 48 -40.62 7.14 23.31
CA LYS A 48 -39.65 6.90 24.37
C LYS A 48 -38.22 6.80 23.81
N ASP A 49 -38.03 5.98 22.76
CA ASP A 49 -36.74 5.85 22.11
C ASP A 49 -36.20 7.21 21.62
N LEU A 50 -37.11 8.08 21.11
CA LEU A 50 -36.74 9.44 20.66
C LEU A 50 -36.26 10.31 21.81
N ILE A 51 -36.88 10.24 22.98
CA ILE A 51 -36.46 10.98 24.18
C ILE A 51 -35.06 10.56 24.59
N ASP A 52 -34.80 9.24 24.69
CA ASP A 52 -33.51 8.71 25.09
C ASP A 52 -32.40 9.08 24.08
N LEU A 53 -32.68 9.02 22.78
CA LEU A 53 -31.75 9.41 21.73
C LEU A 53 -31.46 10.93 21.72
N GLN A 54 -32.50 11.75 21.98
CA GLN A 54 -32.36 13.21 22.07
C GLN A 54 -31.54 13.63 23.29
N GLU A 55 -31.77 12.99 24.44
CA GLU A 55 -30.95 13.22 25.64
C GLU A 55 -29.47 12.88 25.36
N ARG A 56 -29.22 11.73 24.76
CA ARG A 56 -27.86 11.30 24.37
C ARG A 56 -27.21 12.24 23.36
N SER A 57 -27.96 12.70 22.34
CA SER A 57 -27.46 13.68 21.36
C SER A 57 -27.12 15.03 22.03
N THR A 58 -27.95 15.48 22.99
CA THR A 58 -27.70 16.72 23.74
C THR A 58 -26.45 16.63 24.60
N GLU A 59 -26.26 15.47 25.29
CA GLU A 59 -25.07 15.23 26.11
C GLU A 59 -23.80 15.21 25.28
N LEU A 60 -23.80 14.45 24.17
CA LEU A 60 -22.67 14.37 23.23
C LEU A 60 -22.37 15.72 22.57
N THR A 61 -23.41 16.49 22.22
CA THR A 61 -23.24 17.83 21.65
C THR A 61 -22.60 18.78 22.65
N ALA A 62 -23.00 18.72 23.92
CA ALA A 62 -22.41 19.56 24.98
C ALA A 62 -20.93 19.19 25.21
N LYS A 63 -20.59 17.92 25.23
CA LYS A 63 -19.19 17.44 25.31
C LYS A 63 -18.37 17.95 24.15
N TRP A 64 -18.85 17.74 22.92
CA TRP A 64 -18.17 18.18 21.71
C TRP A 64 -17.96 19.70 21.67
N GLN A 65 -18.95 20.49 22.07
CA GLN A 65 -18.81 21.93 22.15
C GLN A 65 -17.78 22.38 23.19
N ALA A 66 -17.76 21.76 24.38
CA ALA A 66 -16.77 22.03 25.40
C ALA A 66 -15.34 21.71 24.94
N GLU A 67 -15.13 20.57 24.31
CA GLU A 67 -13.82 20.17 23.73
C GLU A 67 -13.36 21.13 22.63
N ARG A 68 -14.28 21.53 21.76
CA ARG A 68 -14.00 22.52 20.71
C ARG A 68 -13.61 23.88 21.23
N ASP A 69 -14.28 24.34 22.28
CA ASP A 69 -13.96 25.62 22.92
C ASP A 69 -12.60 25.57 23.64
N GLU A 70 -12.26 24.45 24.27
CA GLU A 70 -10.92 24.20 24.84
C GLU A 70 -9.83 24.24 23.78
N LEU A 71 -10.03 23.53 22.63
CA LEU A 71 -9.08 23.53 21.52
C LEU A 71 -8.88 24.92 20.91
N ALA A 72 -9.98 25.69 20.75
CA ALA A 72 -9.90 27.05 20.27
C ALA A 72 -9.09 27.94 21.26
N GLY A 73 -9.30 27.76 22.56
CA GLY A 73 -8.52 28.46 23.60
C GLY A 73 -7.03 28.10 23.58
N ALA A 74 -6.68 26.81 23.41
CA ALA A 74 -5.29 26.37 23.32
C ALA A 74 -4.59 26.95 22.07
N ARG A 75 -5.32 27.02 20.95
CA ARG A 75 -4.82 27.58 19.68
C ARG A 75 -4.55 29.09 19.82
N ASP A 76 -5.45 29.80 20.43
CA ASP A 76 -5.28 31.26 20.72
C ASP A 76 -4.06 31.51 21.62
N LEU A 77 -3.84 30.65 22.63
CA LEU A 77 -2.67 30.73 23.51
C LEU A 77 -1.36 30.47 22.73
N LYS A 78 -1.33 29.47 21.81
CA LYS A 78 -0.18 29.20 20.92
C LYS A 78 0.12 30.40 20.03
N GLU A 79 -0.90 31.03 19.44
CA GLU A 79 -0.72 32.22 18.61
C GLU A 79 -0.21 33.43 19.40
N GLN A 80 -0.71 33.62 20.59
CA GLN A 80 -0.22 34.68 21.50
C GLN A 80 1.23 34.45 21.91
N LEU A 81 1.60 33.21 22.19
CA LEU A 81 2.99 32.82 22.52
C LEU A 81 3.95 33.10 21.36
N GLU A 82 3.57 32.74 20.16
CA GLU A 82 4.38 32.98 18.93
C GLU A 82 4.53 34.51 18.69
N LYS A 83 3.46 35.31 18.87
CA LYS A 83 3.53 36.76 18.78
C LYS A 83 4.44 37.34 19.85
N ALA A 84 4.32 36.88 21.10
CA ALA A 84 5.18 37.35 22.20
C ALA A 84 6.67 37.01 21.96
N ARG A 85 6.97 35.84 21.40
CA ARG A 85 8.34 35.47 21.02
C ARG A 85 8.90 36.33 19.88
N ALA A 86 8.10 36.58 18.84
CA ALA A 86 8.46 37.49 17.75
C ALA A 86 8.71 38.92 18.24
N ASP A 87 7.83 39.43 19.12
CA ASP A 87 7.99 40.74 19.74
C ASP A 87 9.24 40.85 20.61
N LEU A 88 9.58 39.77 21.35
CA LEU A 88 10.83 39.68 22.11
C LEU A 88 12.06 39.80 21.20
N ASP A 89 12.07 39.12 20.06
CA ASP A 89 13.18 39.22 19.09
C ASP A 89 13.32 40.61 18.50
N ILE A 90 12.19 41.26 18.18
CA ILE A 90 12.18 42.66 17.72
C ILE A 90 12.70 43.60 18.82
N ALA A 91 12.23 43.44 20.08
CA ALA A 91 12.68 44.25 21.20
C ALA A 91 14.18 44.12 21.48
N LYS A 92 14.72 42.88 21.39
CA LYS A 92 16.17 42.62 21.50
C LYS A 92 16.97 43.32 20.38
N ARG A 93 16.52 43.23 19.13
CA ARG A 93 17.19 43.86 17.97
C ARG A 93 17.11 45.40 18.04
N SER A 94 16.03 45.98 18.56
CA SER A 94 15.88 47.40 18.68
C SER A 94 16.51 47.98 19.97
N GLY A 95 17.14 47.16 20.81
CA GLY A 95 17.78 47.59 22.05
C GLY A 95 16.82 48.02 23.17
N ASN A 96 15.53 47.71 23.05
CA ASN A 96 14.53 48.03 24.09
C ASN A 96 14.54 46.94 25.18
N LEU A 97 15.49 47.07 26.11
CA LEU A 97 15.75 46.11 27.20
C LEU A 97 14.58 46.02 28.19
N VAL A 98 13.81 47.08 28.37
CA VAL A 98 12.66 47.07 29.30
C VAL A 98 11.55 46.20 28.75
N LYS A 99 11.18 46.38 27.47
CA LYS A 99 10.16 45.55 26.82
C LYS A 99 10.62 44.11 26.68
N ALA A 100 11.90 43.88 26.34
CA ALA A 100 12.47 42.52 26.25
C ALA A 100 12.46 41.79 27.62
N GLY A 101 12.71 42.50 28.72
CA GLY A 101 12.62 41.96 30.08
C GLY A 101 11.18 41.59 30.46
N GLU A 102 10.21 42.46 30.20
CA GLU A 102 8.79 42.18 30.47
C GLU A 102 8.28 40.95 29.70
N LEU A 103 8.59 40.87 28.40
CA LEU A 103 8.20 39.73 27.57
C LEU A 103 8.88 38.44 28.05
N SER A 104 10.19 38.44 28.33
CA SER A 104 10.96 37.28 28.69
C SER A 104 10.66 36.72 30.08
N TYR A 105 10.43 37.58 31.06
CA TYR A 105 10.28 37.15 32.47
C TYR A 105 8.84 37.16 33.00
N SER A 106 7.89 37.79 32.29
CA SER A 106 6.52 37.85 32.72
C SER A 106 5.53 37.23 31.75
N ILE A 107 5.51 37.69 30.49
CA ILE A 107 4.44 37.33 29.54
C ILE A 107 4.65 35.89 29.00
N ILE A 108 5.83 35.59 28.47
CA ILE A 108 6.12 34.27 27.88
C ILE A 108 5.98 33.14 28.90
N PRO A 109 6.57 33.20 30.14
CA PRO A 109 6.41 32.12 31.11
C PRO A 109 4.96 31.93 31.56
N LYS A 110 4.17 33.03 31.60
CA LYS A 110 2.75 32.93 31.93
C LYS A 110 1.96 32.22 30.85
N LEU A 111 2.21 32.53 29.58
CA LEU A 111 1.56 31.87 28.43
C LEU A 111 1.98 30.40 28.31
N GLU A 112 3.26 30.10 28.55
CA GLU A 112 3.77 28.71 28.56
C GLU A 112 3.11 27.89 29.66
N LYS A 113 2.95 28.43 30.85
CA LYS A 113 2.25 27.76 31.96
C LYS A 113 0.77 27.52 31.67
N LEU A 114 0.09 28.48 31.04
CA LEU A 114 -1.31 28.30 30.63
C LEU A 114 -1.46 27.26 29.54
N LEU A 115 -0.52 27.21 28.60
CA LEU A 115 -0.51 26.22 27.53
C LEU A 115 -0.23 24.81 28.08
N SER A 116 0.76 24.65 28.96
CA SER A 116 1.05 23.35 29.61
C SER A 116 -0.16 22.83 30.39
N ASN A 117 -0.85 23.70 31.13
CA ASN A 117 -2.06 23.30 31.87
C ASN A 117 -3.23 22.91 30.92
N ALA A 118 -3.28 23.48 29.70
CA ALA A 118 -4.25 23.08 28.69
C ALA A 118 -3.88 21.75 28.04
N GLU A 119 -2.58 21.51 27.77
CA GLU A 119 -2.06 20.26 27.19
C GLU A 119 -2.17 19.07 28.17
N ASP A 120 -1.93 19.28 29.48
CA ASP A 120 -2.08 18.22 30.48
C ASP A 120 -3.52 17.71 30.61
N LYS A 121 -4.51 18.53 30.26
CA LYS A 121 -5.92 18.13 30.19
C LYS A 121 -6.26 17.34 28.91
N GLU A 122 -5.38 17.33 27.92
CA GLU A 122 -5.62 16.66 26.63
C GLU A 122 -5.47 15.13 26.68
N ALA A 123 -4.93 14.54 27.74
CA ALA A 123 -4.52 13.15 27.80
C ALA A 123 -5.63 12.12 27.95
N ASP A 124 -6.91 12.49 28.09
CA ASP A 124 -7.98 11.53 28.44
C ASP A 124 -9.18 11.63 27.47
N GLY A 125 -9.24 10.71 26.50
CA GLY A 125 -10.46 10.28 25.78
C GLY A 125 -11.29 11.33 25.05
N LYS A 126 -10.68 12.28 24.33
CA LYS A 126 -11.40 13.34 23.60
C LYS A 126 -12.00 12.86 22.28
N MET A 127 -13.15 13.40 21.91
CA MET A 127 -13.84 13.17 20.63
C MET A 127 -13.15 13.88 19.44
N VAL A 128 -12.31 14.90 19.72
CA VAL A 128 -11.62 15.71 18.73
C VAL A 128 -10.11 15.65 18.97
N GLU A 129 -9.38 15.07 18.02
CA GLU A 129 -7.92 14.98 18.03
C GLU A 129 -7.29 16.10 17.19
N GLU A 130 -6.41 16.90 17.77
CA GLU A 130 -5.67 17.98 17.07
C GLU A 130 -4.53 17.42 16.21
N THR A 131 -3.98 16.28 16.60
CA THR A 131 -2.84 15.64 15.93
C THR A 131 -3.30 14.61 14.92
N VAL A 132 -2.78 14.72 13.69
CA VAL A 132 -3.05 13.71 12.64
C VAL A 132 -2.27 12.44 12.96
N LEU A 133 -2.98 11.38 13.35
CA LEU A 133 -2.41 10.07 13.60
C LEU A 133 -2.25 9.25 12.31
N PRO A 134 -1.29 8.32 12.24
CA PRO A 134 -1.13 7.41 11.11
C PRO A 134 -2.42 6.65 10.76
N ASP A 135 -3.20 6.25 11.77
CA ASP A 135 -4.46 5.53 11.62
C ASP A 135 -5.52 6.33 10.87
N GLN A 136 -5.57 7.64 11.10
CA GLN A 136 -6.49 8.54 10.39
C GLN A 136 -6.10 8.70 8.92
N ILE A 137 -4.78 8.77 8.62
CA ILE A 137 -4.28 8.79 7.24
C ILE A 137 -4.63 7.47 6.56
N ALA A 138 -4.39 6.34 7.23
CA ALA A 138 -4.70 5.02 6.71
C ALA A 138 -6.20 4.87 6.41
N SER A 139 -7.10 5.35 7.28
CA SER A 139 -8.55 5.35 7.05
C SER A 139 -8.98 6.16 5.82
N VAL A 140 -8.33 7.30 5.57
CA VAL A 140 -8.59 8.10 4.37
C VAL A 140 -8.13 7.37 3.11
N VAL A 141 -6.96 6.72 3.17
CA VAL A 141 -6.41 5.92 2.05
C VAL A 141 -7.29 4.69 1.80
N GLU A 142 -7.77 4.00 2.84
CA GLU A 142 -8.71 2.88 2.72
C GLU A 142 -9.97 3.27 1.95
N ARG A 143 -10.57 4.42 2.28
CA ARG A 143 -11.77 4.92 1.56
C ARG A 143 -11.51 5.23 0.07
N TRP A 144 -10.29 5.58 -0.30
CA TRP A 144 -9.95 5.89 -1.70
C TRP A 144 -9.52 4.66 -2.50
N THR A 145 -8.83 3.73 -1.87
CA THR A 145 -8.20 2.59 -2.54
C THR A 145 -8.94 1.28 -2.29
N GLY A 146 -9.76 1.20 -1.23
CA GLY A 146 -10.39 -0.03 -0.78
C GLY A 146 -9.45 -0.98 -0.03
N ILE A 147 -8.21 -0.57 0.25
CA ILE A 147 -7.23 -1.37 1.00
C ILE A 147 -7.52 -1.23 2.50
N PRO A 148 -7.76 -2.32 3.26
CA PRO A 148 -8.05 -2.26 4.70
C PRO A 148 -6.97 -1.54 5.51
N THR A 149 -7.36 -0.72 6.49
CA THR A 149 -6.43 0.02 7.37
C THR A 149 -5.41 -0.87 8.04
N THR A 150 -5.80 -2.10 8.43
CA THR A 150 -4.89 -3.09 9.03
C THR A 150 -3.72 -3.44 8.12
N LYS A 151 -3.95 -3.53 6.80
CA LYS A 151 -2.89 -3.77 5.80
C LYS A 151 -2.00 -2.54 5.59
N ILE A 152 -2.56 -1.34 5.68
CA ILE A 152 -1.83 -0.08 5.50
C ILE A 152 -0.90 0.19 6.69
N LEU A 153 -1.35 -0.15 7.90
CA LEU A 153 -0.61 0.07 9.15
C LEU A 153 0.34 -1.07 9.51
N GLU A 154 0.19 -2.23 8.89
CA GLU A 154 1.10 -3.35 9.10
C GLU A 154 2.53 -2.96 8.71
N SER A 155 3.48 -3.16 9.61
CA SER A 155 4.88 -2.92 9.29
C SER A 155 5.35 -3.86 8.18
N GLU A 156 6.12 -3.36 7.23
CA GLU A 156 6.68 -4.16 6.13
C GLU A 156 7.42 -5.40 6.66
N ARG A 157 8.06 -5.26 7.81
CA ARG A 157 8.77 -6.36 8.49
C ARG A 157 7.83 -7.49 8.92
N GLU A 158 6.71 -7.15 9.55
CA GLU A 158 5.70 -8.14 10.00
C GLU A 158 5.06 -8.83 8.81
N LYS A 159 4.72 -8.06 7.77
CA LYS A 159 4.22 -8.58 6.50
C LYS A 159 5.18 -9.61 5.90
N LEU A 160 6.46 -9.28 5.77
CA LEU A 160 7.48 -10.19 5.22
C LEU A 160 7.70 -11.44 6.06
N LEU A 161 7.53 -11.40 7.39
CA LEU A 161 7.61 -12.58 8.24
C LEU A 161 6.48 -13.58 7.98
N ARG A 162 5.28 -13.11 7.63
CA ARG A 162 4.10 -13.94 7.31
C ARG A 162 3.98 -14.33 5.84
N MET A 163 4.97 -13.97 4.99
CA MET A 163 4.93 -14.18 3.54
C MET A 163 4.74 -15.65 3.17
N GLU A 164 5.44 -16.57 3.84
CA GLU A 164 5.36 -18.01 3.55
C GLU A 164 3.94 -18.53 3.79
N ASP A 165 3.35 -18.23 4.94
CA ASP A 165 1.99 -18.66 5.31
C ASP A 165 0.94 -18.07 4.35
N ALA A 166 1.08 -16.79 3.97
CA ALA A 166 0.18 -16.15 3.05
C ALA A 166 0.22 -16.79 1.64
N LEU A 167 1.41 -17.11 1.15
CA LEU A 167 1.58 -17.76 -0.14
C LEU A 167 1.16 -19.25 -0.12
N GLU A 168 1.43 -19.99 0.97
CA GLU A 168 1.03 -21.40 1.12
C GLU A 168 -0.50 -21.57 1.20
N ASN A 169 -1.22 -20.60 1.71
CA ASN A 169 -2.70 -20.60 1.72
C ASN A 169 -3.29 -20.55 0.31
N ARG A 170 -2.63 -19.90 -0.63
CA ARG A 170 -3.09 -19.76 -2.02
C ARG A 170 -2.50 -20.81 -2.96
N VAL A 171 -1.24 -21.21 -2.76
CA VAL A 171 -0.52 -22.15 -3.62
C VAL A 171 -0.18 -23.41 -2.85
N ILE A 172 -0.97 -24.45 -3.07
CA ILE A 172 -0.83 -25.73 -2.38
C ILE A 172 0.32 -26.55 -2.98
N GLY A 173 1.17 -27.12 -2.11
CA GLY A 173 2.15 -28.15 -2.48
C GLY A 173 3.52 -27.64 -2.93
N GLN A 174 3.74 -26.31 -3.08
CA GLN A 174 5.00 -25.72 -3.59
C GLN A 174 5.88 -25.11 -2.49
N ARG A 175 5.92 -25.69 -1.28
CA ARG A 175 6.62 -25.15 -0.10
C ARG A 175 8.07 -24.76 -0.33
N LYS A 176 8.84 -25.57 -1.11
CA LYS A 176 10.24 -25.26 -1.40
C LYS A 176 10.38 -23.99 -2.24
N ALA A 177 9.52 -23.82 -3.25
CA ALA A 177 9.53 -22.63 -4.10
C ALA A 177 9.08 -21.39 -3.32
N VAL A 178 8.01 -21.50 -2.53
CA VAL A 178 7.50 -20.43 -1.66
C VAL A 178 8.59 -19.96 -0.69
N ARG A 179 9.25 -20.88 0.01
CA ARG A 179 10.31 -20.56 0.95
C ARG A 179 11.53 -19.91 0.28
N ALA A 180 11.97 -20.41 -0.88
CA ALA A 180 13.09 -19.83 -1.62
C ALA A 180 12.77 -18.39 -2.06
N LEU A 181 11.56 -18.16 -2.55
CA LEU A 181 11.08 -16.85 -2.95
C LEU A 181 10.96 -15.89 -1.77
N ALA A 182 10.33 -16.31 -0.67
CA ALA A 182 10.19 -15.51 0.54
C ALA A 182 11.56 -15.08 1.11
N ASN A 183 12.53 -16.01 1.15
CA ASN A 183 13.87 -15.71 1.61
C ASN A 183 14.62 -14.72 0.70
N ALA A 184 14.47 -14.82 -0.61
CA ALA A 184 15.09 -13.88 -1.55
C ALA A 184 14.48 -12.48 -1.44
N VAL A 185 13.14 -12.39 -1.34
CA VAL A 185 12.45 -11.12 -1.14
C VAL A 185 12.85 -10.47 0.19
N ARG A 186 12.91 -11.25 1.28
CA ARG A 186 13.38 -10.74 2.59
C ARG A 186 14.81 -10.19 2.50
N ARG A 187 15.73 -10.88 1.81
CA ARG A 187 17.12 -10.39 1.62
C ARG A 187 17.16 -9.10 0.82
N ALA A 188 16.38 -9.01 -0.27
CA ALA A 188 16.32 -7.81 -1.07
C ALA A 188 15.81 -6.61 -0.26
N ARG A 189 14.72 -6.80 0.50
CA ARG A 189 14.14 -5.75 1.35
C ARG A 189 15.01 -5.39 2.56
N ALA A 190 15.87 -6.29 3.01
CA ALA A 190 16.87 -6.00 4.04
C ALA A 190 18.12 -5.26 3.51
N GLY A 191 18.17 -4.92 2.22
CA GLY A 191 19.32 -4.25 1.61
C GLY A 191 20.56 -5.15 1.48
N LEU A 192 20.39 -6.47 1.50
CA LEU A 192 21.47 -7.45 1.38
C LEU A 192 21.75 -7.87 -0.06
N ASN A 193 20.97 -7.41 -1.00
CA ASN A 193 21.16 -7.60 -2.44
C ASN A 193 21.93 -6.43 -3.05
N ASP A 194 22.47 -6.63 -4.24
CA ASP A 194 23.07 -5.57 -5.05
C ASP A 194 21.97 -4.55 -5.42
N GLU A 195 22.21 -3.28 -5.11
CA GLU A 195 21.28 -2.17 -5.38
C GLU A 195 21.01 -1.94 -6.87
N ASN A 196 21.87 -2.48 -7.73
CA ASN A 196 21.73 -2.38 -9.17
C ASN A 196 20.93 -3.53 -9.80
N ARG A 197 20.48 -4.51 -9.04
CA ARG A 197 19.72 -5.67 -9.55
C ARG A 197 18.22 -5.56 -9.20
N PRO A 198 17.35 -6.28 -9.92
CA PRO A 198 15.94 -6.45 -9.55
C PRO A 198 15.78 -6.98 -8.13
N LEU A 199 14.59 -6.80 -7.51
CA LEU A 199 14.28 -7.35 -6.16
C LEU A 199 14.59 -8.83 -6.04
N GLY A 200 14.48 -9.58 -7.13
CA GLY A 200 14.85 -10.97 -7.24
C GLY A 200 14.56 -11.49 -8.63
N SER A 201 15.30 -12.53 -9.01
CA SER A 201 15.10 -13.26 -10.24
C SER A 201 14.94 -14.75 -9.94
N PHE A 202 13.92 -15.39 -10.52
CA PHE A 202 13.59 -16.79 -10.28
C PHE A 202 13.32 -17.51 -11.59
N LEU A 203 13.86 -18.71 -11.71
CA LEU A 203 13.52 -19.64 -12.78
C LEU A 203 12.67 -20.78 -12.23
N PHE A 204 11.38 -20.82 -12.61
CA PHE A 204 10.45 -21.88 -12.23
C PHE A 204 10.44 -22.98 -13.29
N LEU A 205 10.94 -24.14 -12.91
CA LEU A 205 11.03 -25.32 -13.77
C LEU A 205 9.93 -26.32 -13.42
N GLY A 206 9.30 -26.90 -14.42
CA GLY A 206 8.30 -27.96 -14.22
C GLY A 206 7.20 -27.99 -15.27
N PRO A 207 6.37 -29.05 -15.28
CA PRO A 207 5.29 -29.21 -16.24
C PRO A 207 4.23 -28.10 -16.11
N THR A 208 3.38 -27.99 -17.12
CA THR A 208 2.23 -27.06 -17.11
C THR A 208 1.24 -27.46 -16.02
N GLY A 209 0.56 -26.49 -15.42
CA GLY A 209 -0.49 -26.74 -14.44
C GLY A 209 -0.05 -26.94 -12.99
N VAL A 210 1.26 -26.90 -12.68
CA VAL A 210 1.77 -27.06 -11.30
C VAL A 210 1.69 -25.80 -10.45
N GLY A 211 1.06 -24.72 -10.93
CA GLY A 211 0.83 -23.49 -10.16
C GLY A 211 1.88 -22.40 -10.37
N LYS A 212 2.76 -22.45 -11.39
CA LYS A 212 3.78 -21.42 -11.65
C LYS A 212 3.18 -20.02 -11.78
N THR A 213 2.16 -19.85 -12.62
CA THR A 213 1.47 -18.58 -12.84
C THR A 213 0.67 -18.16 -11.61
N GLU A 214 0.03 -19.09 -10.90
CA GLU A 214 -0.73 -18.78 -9.69
C GLU A 214 0.17 -18.28 -8.55
N LEU A 215 1.35 -18.90 -8.40
CA LEU A 215 2.35 -18.39 -7.45
C LEU A 215 2.79 -16.97 -7.80
N THR A 216 2.97 -16.68 -9.09
CA THR A 216 3.32 -15.33 -9.55
C THR A 216 2.26 -14.28 -9.19
N LYS A 217 0.98 -14.61 -9.39
CA LYS A 217 -0.14 -13.75 -8.98
C LYS A 217 -0.21 -13.56 -7.47
N ALA A 218 -0.06 -14.64 -6.70
CA ALA A 218 -0.05 -14.59 -5.25
C ALA A 218 1.07 -13.67 -4.72
N VAL A 219 2.23 -13.70 -5.37
CA VAL A 219 3.36 -12.83 -5.01
C VAL A 219 3.08 -11.37 -5.37
N ALA A 220 2.49 -11.10 -6.54
CA ALA A 220 2.12 -9.74 -6.93
C ALA A 220 1.11 -9.14 -5.94
N GLU A 221 0.07 -9.89 -5.59
CA GLU A 221 -0.90 -9.47 -4.56
C GLU A 221 -0.24 -9.24 -3.21
N PHE A 222 0.66 -10.12 -2.79
CA PHE A 222 1.33 -10.01 -1.51
C PHE A 222 2.27 -8.80 -1.44
N LEU A 223 3.11 -8.58 -2.46
CA LEU A 223 4.12 -7.52 -2.46
C LEU A 223 3.54 -6.14 -2.77
N PHE A 224 2.61 -6.07 -3.69
CA PHE A 224 2.11 -4.81 -4.27
C PHE A 224 0.64 -4.53 -3.97
N GLU A 225 0.00 -5.35 -3.12
CA GLU A 225 -1.43 -5.25 -2.74
C GLU A 225 -2.39 -5.26 -3.95
N ASP A 226 -1.93 -5.80 -5.07
CA ASP A 226 -2.68 -5.79 -6.32
C ASP A 226 -2.29 -7.01 -7.17
N GLU A 227 -3.23 -7.93 -7.36
CA GLU A 227 -3.02 -9.12 -8.22
C GLU A 227 -2.71 -8.71 -9.68
N THR A 228 -3.19 -7.54 -10.12
CA THR A 228 -2.93 -7.01 -11.46
C THR A 228 -1.57 -6.33 -11.58
N ALA A 229 -0.81 -6.18 -10.48
CA ALA A 229 0.58 -5.71 -10.49
C ALA A 229 1.53 -6.78 -11.07
N MET A 230 1.12 -7.40 -12.16
CA MET A 230 1.85 -8.43 -12.88
C MET A 230 1.78 -8.20 -14.39
N MET A 231 2.94 -8.15 -15.02
CA MET A 231 3.05 -8.19 -16.46
C MET A 231 3.42 -9.63 -16.89
N ARG A 232 2.63 -10.24 -17.77
CA ARG A 232 2.95 -11.53 -18.37
C ARG A 232 3.40 -11.33 -19.81
N VAL A 233 4.55 -11.89 -20.15
CA VAL A 233 5.10 -11.92 -21.51
C VAL A 233 5.26 -13.37 -21.90
N ASP A 234 4.49 -13.81 -22.89
CA ASP A 234 4.61 -15.16 -23.46
C ASP A 234 5.75 -15.19 -24.48
N MET A 235 6.79 -15.95 -24.18
CA MET A 235 7.99 -16.02 -25.00
C MET A 235 7.77 -16.77 -26.33
N SER A 236 6.68 -17.50 -26.47
CA SER A 236 6.29 -18.08 -27.74
C SER A 236 5.97 -17.05 -28.84
N GLU A 237 5.61 -15.83 -28.46
CA GLU A 237 5.42 -14.69 -29.37
C GLU A 237 6.74 -14.05 -29.82
N PHE A 238 7.86 -14.41 -29.19
CA PHE A 238 9.19 -13.81 -29.39
C PHE A 238 10.24 -14.86 -29.92
N MET A 239 9.77 -15.81 -30.69
CA MET A 239 10.61 -16.85 -31.29
C MET A 239 11.47 -16.33 -32.45
N GLU A 240 11.02 -15.26 -33.10
CA GLU A 240 11.68 -14.71 -34.29
C GLU A 240 12.43 -13.40 -33.95
N LYS A 241 13.55 -13.16 -34.65
CA LYS A 241 14.41 -12.03 -34.41
C LYS A 241 13.67 -10.66 -34.49
N HIS A 242 12.76 -10.51 -35.43
CA HIS A 242 12.00 -9.27 -35.58
C HIS A 242 11.01 -9.04 -34.44
N ALA A 243 10.51 -10.09 -33.78
CA ALA A 243 9.63 -9.98 -32.64
C ALA A 243 10.36 -9.40 -31.40
N VAL A 244 11.69 -9.63 -31.29
CA VAL A 244 12.49 -9.12 -30.16
C VAL A 244 12.43 -7.59 -30.08
N ALA A 245 12.40 -6.89 -31.22
CA ALA A 245 12.23 -5.43 -31.25
C ALA A 245 10.92 -4.95 -30.61
N ARG A 246 9.87 -5.78 -30.55
CA ARG A 246 8.62 -5.43 -29.86
C ARG A 246 8.78 -5.33 -28.34
N LEU A 247 9.78 -6.00 -27.74
CA LEU A 247 10.04 -5.92 -26.30
C LEU A 247 10.58 -4.55 -25.88
N ILE A 248 11.54 -4.02 -26.65
CA ILE A 248 12.28 -2.78 -26.34
C ILE A 248 11.85 -1.58 -27.18
N GLY A 249 11.05 -1.82 -28.21
CA GLY A 249 10.63 -0.85 -29.22
C GLY A 249 11.35 -1.01 -30.55
N ALA A 250 10.69 -0.61 -31.65
CA ALA A 250 11.26 -0.62 -32.98
C ALA A 250 12.31 0.49 -33.15
N PRO A 251 13.38 0.26 -33.94
CA PRO A 251 14.36 1.30 -34.27
C PRO A 251 13.72 2.48 -35.05
N PRO A 252 14.34 3.67 -35.04
CA PRO A 252 13.85 4.80 -35.83
C PRO A 252 13.66 4.45 -37.30
N GLY A 253 12.50 4.83 -37.86
CA GLY A 253 12.14 4.58 -39.24
C GLY A 253 11.42 3.24 -39.52
N TYR A 254 11.21 2.42 -38.52
CA TYR A 254 10.40 1.19 -38.64
C TYR A 254 8.98 1.40 -38.11
N VAL A 255 8.03 0.59 -38.61
CA VAL A 255 6.65 0.59 -38.14
C VAL A 255 6.59 0.17 -36.67
N GLY A 256 5.86 0.96 -35.84
CA GLY A 256 5.75 0.72 -34.40
C GLY A 256 6.79 1.49 -33.55
N TYR A 257 7.61 2.36 -34.15
CA TYR A 257 8.56 3.19 -33.38
C TYR A 257 7.87 4.05 -32.33
N ASP A 258 6.75 4.69 -32.65
CA ASP A 258 6.01 5.58 -31.74
C ASP A 258 5.29 4.83 -30.58
N GLU A 259 5.04 3.54 -30.75
CA GLU A 259 4.33 2.74 -29.73
C GLU A 259 5.21 2.34 -28.54
N GLY A 260 6.55 2.41 -28.71
CA GLY A 260 7.52 1.96 -27.70
C GLY A 260 7.56 0.44 -27.55
N GLY A 261 8.41 -0.07 -26.66
CA GLY A 261 8.51 -1.51 -26.37
C GLY A 261 7.48 -1.96 -25.35
N VAL A 262 6.89 -3.14 -25.59
CA VAL A 262 5.87 -3.71 -24.67
C VAL A 262 6.41 -3.86 -23.25
N LEU A 263 7.64 -4.38 -23.09
CA LEU A 263 8.29 -4.57 -21.81
C LEU A 263 8.68 -3.23 -21.16
N THR A 264 9.35 -2.38 -21.93
CA THR A 264 9.88 -1.11 -21.43
C THR A 264 8.79 -0.13 -21.06
N GLU A 265 7.71 -0.02 -21.86
CA GLU A 265 6.56 0.84 -21.53
C GLU A 265 5.77 0.35 -20.32
N ALA A 266 5.57 -0.97 -20.19
CA ALA A 266 4.86 -1.52 -19.03
C ALA A 266 5.59 -1.25 -17.73
N VAL A 267 6.92 -1.47 -17.67
CA VAL A 267 7.71 -1.22 -16.47
C VAL A 267 7.86 0.27 -16.20
N ARG A 268 8.00 1.11 -17.22
CA ARG A 268 8.03 2.57 -17.07
C ARG A 268 6.74 3.13 -16.46
N ARG A 269 5.57 2.59 -16.86
CA ARG A 269 4.27 2.99 -16.31
C ARG A 269 4.04 2.48 -14.90
N ARG A 270 4.49 1.26 -14.62
CA ARG A 270 4.33 0.60 -13.33
C ARG A 270 5.65 -0.05 -12.89
N PRO A 271 6.54 0.71 -12.21
CA PRO A 271 7.84 0.20 -11.80
C PRO A 271 7.77 -0.85 -10.68
N TYR A 272 6.70 -0.86 -9.88
CA TYR A 272 6.45 -1.82 -8.81
C TYR A 272 5.53 -2.93 -9.32
N GLN A 273 6.09 -4.00 -9.86
CA GLN A 273 5.32 -5.13 -10.40
C GLN A 273 6.15 -6.40 -10.48
N VAL A 274 5.46 -7.52 -10.70
CA VAL A 274 6.09 -8.79 -11.09
C VAL A 274 6.10 -8.88 -12.61
N VAL A 275 7.26 -9.18 -13.19
CA VAL A 275 7.39 -9.45 -14.61
C VAL A 275 7.56 -10.94 -14.80
N LEU A 276 6.57 -11.60 -15.41
CA LEU A 276 6.55 -13.02 -15.72
C LEU A 276 6.90 -13.25 -17.19
N PHE A 277 8.03 -13.88 -17.44
CA PHE A 277 8.39 -14.40 -18.76
C PHE A 277 8.02 -15.89 -18.83
N ASP A 278 6.96 -16.19 -19.56
CA ASP A 278 6.41 -17.54 -19.65
C ASP A 278 7.02 -18.30 -20.84
N GLU A 279 7.35 -19.57 -20.63
CA GLU A 279 7.95 -20.48 -21.63
C GLU A 279 9.25 -19.92 -22.24
N VAL A 280 10.16 -19.48 -21.37
CA VAL A 280 11.40 -18.77 -21.76
C VAL A 280 12.30 -19.63 -22.71
N GLU A 281 12.19 -20.93 -22.69
CA GLU A 281 12.90 -21.81 -23.61
C GLU A 281 12.52 -21.65 -25.08
N LYS A 282 11.37 -21.02 -25.37
CA LYS A 282 10.92 -20.76 -26.73
C LYS A 282 11.46 -19.47 -27.33
N ALA A 283 12.01 -18.59 -26.49
CA ALA A 283 12.48 -17.26 -26.88
C ALA A 283 13.65 -17.33 -27.89
N HIS A 284 13.68 -16.34 -28.80
CA HIS A 284 14.85 -16.15 -29.66
C HIS A 284 16.11 -15.85 -28.80
N PRO A 285 17.30 -16.32 -29.21
CA PRO A 285 18.56 -16.09 -28.47
C PRO A 285 18.84 -14.61 -28.12
N ASP A 286 18.41 -13.65 -28.94
CA ASP A 286 18.59 -12.22 -28.67
C ASP A 286 17.76 -11.73 -27.49
N VAL A 287 16.66 -12.40 -27.13
CA VAL A 287 15.88 -12.10 -25.91
C VAL A 287 16.72 -12.29 -24.66
N PHE A 288 17.56 -13.33 -24.62
CA PHE A 288 18.43 -13.59 -23.47
C PHE A 288 19.44 -12.48 -23.25
N ASN A 289 19.92 -11.82 -24.32
CA ASN A 289 20.81 -10.67 -24.17
C ASN A 289 20.11 -9.48 -23.47
N ILE A 290 18.81 -9.26 -23.80
CA ILE A 290 17.98 -8.25 -23.12
C ILE A 290 17.76 -8.64 -21.67
N LEU A 291 17.41 -9.89 -21.41
CA LEU A 291 17.18 -10.39 -20.05
C LEU A 291 18.45 -10.31 -19.20
N LEU A 292 19.62 -10.64 -19.74
CA LEU A 292 20.90 -10.49 -19.03
C LEU A 292 21.15 -9.05 -18.60
N GLN A 293 20.90 -8.08 -19.47
CA GLN A 293 21.02 -6.66 -19.11
C GLN A 293 20.08 -6.29 -17.96
N VAL A 294 18.82 -6.74 -18.00
CA VAL A 294 17.86 -6.50 -16.93
C VAL A 294 18.31 -7.15 -15.61
N LEU A 295 18.81 -8.39 -15.67
CA LEU A 295 19.18 -9.17 -14.49
C LEU A 295 20.46 -8.67 -13.81
N ASP A 296 21.43 -8.20 -14.61
CA ASP A 296 22.73 -7.75 -14.10
C ASP A 296 22.77 -6.28 -13.78
N ASP A 297 22.27 -5.41 -14.67
CA ASP A 297 22.33 -3.96 -14.52
C ASP A 297 21.05 -3.36 -13.88
N GLY A 298 19.95 -4.14 -13.83
CA GLY A 298 18.64 -3.68 -13.33
C GLY A 298 18.03 -2.57 -14.16
N VAL A 299 18.55 -2.30 -15.35
CA VAL A 299 18.06 -1.28 -16.27
C VAL A 299 18.03 -1.78 -17.70
N LEU A 300 17.15 -1.20 -18.52
CA LEU A 300 17.05 -1.52 -19.94
C LEU A 300 16.84 -0.23 -20.74
N THR A 301 17.64 -0.02 -21.78
CA THR A 301 17.48 1.14 -22.66
C THR A 301 16.49 0.79 -23.78
N ASP A 302 15.45 1.62 -23.93
CA ASP A 302 14.46 1.45 -25.00
C ASP A 302 14.99 2.00 -26.34
N SER A 303 14.23 1.78 -27.40
CA SER A 303 14.55 2.26 -28.76
C SER A 303 14.60 3.78 -28.90
N HIS A 304 14.04 4.53 -27.95
CA HIS A 304 14.11 5.99 -27.89
C HIS A 304 15.31 6.51 -27.09
N GLY A 305 16.18 5.64 -26.59
CA GLY A 305 17.32 5.99 -25.75
C GLY A 305 16.96 6.28 -24.29
N ARG A 306 15.74 5.96 -23.85
CA ARG A 306 15.32 6.15 -22.46
C ARG A 306 15.72 4.94 -21.64
N VAL A 307 16.30 5.19 -20.48
CA VAL A 307 16.65 4.13 -19.51
C VAL A 307 15.43 3.81 -18.64
N VAL A 308 15.03 2.55 -18.65
CA VAL A 308 13.92 2.03 -17.85
C VAL A 308 14.47 1.23 -16.68
N ASP A 309 14.03 1.55 -15.47
CA ASP A 309 14.51 0.97 -14.21
C ASP A 309 13.67 -0.26 -13.82
N PHE A 310 14.34 -1.40 -13.63
CA PHE A 310 13.77 -2.68 -13.21
C PHE A 310 14.11 -3.05 -11.76
N LYS A 311 14.83 -2.21 -11.02
CA LYS A 311 15.31 -2.50 -9.67
C LYS A 311 14.18 -2.77 -8.68
N GLN A 312 13.00 -2.21 -8.90
CA GLN A 312 11.82 -2.42 -8.06
C GLN A 312 10.90 -3.53 -8.59
N THR A 313 11.31 -4.24 -9.63
CA THR A 313 10.54 -5.36 -10.18
C THR A 313 11.02 -6.69 -9.62
N LEU A 314 10.12 -7.68 -9.57
CA LEU A 314 10.45 -9.07 -9.32
C LEU A 314 10.37 -9.81 -10.67
N ILE A 315 11.46 -10.44 -11.09
CA ILE A 315 11.53 -11.16 -12.36
C ILE A 315 11.26 -12.64 -12.12
N ILE A 316 10.26 -13.19 -12.80
CA ILE A 316 9.96 -14.63 -12.77
C ILE A 316 10.00 -15.16 -14.20
N LEU A 317 10.81 -16.18 -14.40
CA LEU A 317 10.92 -16.91 -15.66
C LEU A 317 10.30 -18.29 -15.45
N THR A 318 9.48 -18.76 -16.38
CA THR A 318 8.96 -20.13 -16.33
C THR A 318 9.49 -20.92 -17.50
N SER A 319 9.74 -22.19 -17.27
CA SER A 319 10.16 -23.13 -18.34
C SER A 319 9.60 -24.53 -18.11
N ASN A 320 9.34 -25.22 -19.20
CA ASN A 320 8.95 -26.61 -19.19
C ASN A 320 10.14 -27.57 -19.39
N LEU A 321 11.37 -27.04 -19.44
CA LEU A 321 12.58 -27.87 -19.53
C LEU A 321 12.66 -28.81 -18.32
N GLY A 322 13.06 -30.07 -18.59
CA GLY A 322 13.13 -31.12 -17.58
C GLY A 322 11.77 -31.66 -17.13
N ALA A 323 10.63 -31.19 -17.68
CA ALA A 323 9.30 -31.69 -17.32
C ALA A 323 9.16 -33.20 -17.51
N GLN A 324 9.81 -33.78 -18.51
CA GLN A 324 9.82 -35.25 -18.74
C GLN A 324 10.48 -35.99 -17.59
N ALA A 325 11.65 -35.54 -17.13
CA ALA A 325 12.34 -36.13 -15.99
C ALA A 325 11.50 -36.06 -14.70
N LEU A 326 10.77 -34.95 -14.48
CA LEU A 326 9.87 -34.81 -13.35
C LEU A 326 8.62 -35.72 -13.47
N SER A 327 8.05 -35.87 -14.66
CA SER A 327 6.86 -36.69 -14.88
C SER A 327 7.13 -38.21 -14.83
N GLN A 328 8.38 -38.64 -15.01
CA GLN A 328 8.80 -40.03 -14.91
C GLN A 328 9.13 -40.49 -13.48
N LEU A 329 9.13 -39.56 -12.53
CA LEU A 329 9.31 -39.93 -11.12
C LEU A 329 8.13 -40.79 -10.63
N PRO A 330 8.39 -41.87 -9.87
CA PRO A 330 7.35 -42.65 -9.23
C PRO A 330 6.50 -41.78 -8.26
N GLU A 331 5.22 -42.10 -8.12
CA GLU A 331 4.37 -41.43 -7.13
C GLU A 331 4.98 -41.54 -5.72
N GLY A 332 5.10 -40.37 -5.05
CA GLY A 332 5.72 -40.28 -3.72
C GLY A 332 7.22 -40.02 -3.70
N SER A 333 7.90 -40.00 -4.85
CA SER A 333 9.31 -39.65 -4.97
C SER A 333 9.55 -38.16 -4.74
N ASN A 334 10.71 -37.81 -4.19
CA ASN A 334 11.05 -36.40 -3.98
C ASN A 334 11.53 -35.77 -5.29
N SER A 335 11.04 -34.57 -5.62
CA SER A 335 11.50 -33.80 -6.79
C SER A 335 13.02 -33.56 -6.83
N SER A 336 13.71 -33.73 -5.67
CA SER A 336 15.17 -33.69 -5.58
C SER A 336 15.87 -34.81 -6.37
N ASP A 337 15.20 -35.92 -6.60
CA ASP A 337 15.81 -37.08 -7.28
C ASP A 337 15.99 -36.82 -8.79
N ALA A 338 15.06 -36.05 -9.40
CA ALA A 338 15.20 -35.59 -10.78
C ALA A 338 16.02 -34.30 -10.94
N LYS A 339 16.47 -33.68 -9.84
CA LYS A 339 17.13 -32.37 -9.89
C LYS A 339 18.34 -32.35 -10.83
N ARG A 340 19.13 -33.42 -10.86
CA ARG A 340 20.30 -33.49 -11.72
C ARG A 340 19.89 -33.46 -13.18
N ASP A 341 18.95 -34.33 -13.58
CA ASP A 341 18.51 -34.46 -14.97
C ASP A 341 17.84 -33.18 -15.47
N VAL A 342 17.06 -32.54 -14.60
CA VAL A 342 16.45 -31.23 -14.88
C VAL A 342 17.53 -30.18 -15.08
N MET A 343 18.53 -30.12 -14.21
CA MET A 343 19.61 -29.12 -14.30
C MET A 343 20.51 -29.37 -15.52
N ASP A 344 20.72 -30.63 -15.91
CA ASP A 344 21.47 -30.95 -17.11
C ASP A 344 20.71 -30.49 -18.37
N ALA A 345 19.39 -30.70 -18.43
CA ALA A 345 18.55 -30.15 -19.49
C ALA A 345 18.57 -28.61 -19.56
N VAL A 346 18.55 -27.95 -18.41
CA VAL A 346 18.63 -26.49 -18.32
C VAL A 346 19.99 -25.98 -18.79
N ARG A 347 21.09 -26.61 -18.36
CA ARG A 347 22.45 -26.22 -18.77
C ARG A 347 22.72 -26.50 -20.26
N ALA A 348 22.06 -27.48 -20.84
CA ALA A 348 22.15 -27.76 -22.29
C ALA A 348 21.44 -26.71 -23.14
N HIS A 349 20.43 -26.02 -22.57
CA HIS A 349 19.61 -25.04 -23.28
C HIS A 349 20.04 -23.61 -23.06
N PHE A 350 20.32 -23.23 -21.81
CA PHE A 350 20.69 -21.85 -21.42
C PHE A 350 22.21 -21.69 -21.36
N ARG A 351 22.67 -20.48 -21.71
CA ARG A 351 24.08 -20.12 -21.55
C ARG A 351 24.47 -20.03 -20.08
N PRO A 352 25.72 -20.35 -19.70
CA PRO A 352 26.17 -20.29 -18.32
C PRO A 352 25.93 -18.90 -17.63
N GLU A 353 26.10 -17.82 -18.40
CA GLU A 353 25.91 -16.43 -17.92
C GLU A 353 24.47 -16.19 -17.44
N PHE A 354 23.50 -16.87 -18.03
CA PHE A 354 22.09 -16.74 -17.66
C PHE A 354 21.73 -17.50 -16.38
N LEU A 355 22.51 -18.51 -16.01
CA LEU A 355 22.25 -19.40 -14.87
C LEU A 355 23.04 -19.00 -13.62
N ASN A 356 24.03 -18.11 -13.72
CA ASN A 356 24.85 -17.61 -12.62
C ASN A 356 24.20 -16.39 -11.93
#